data_665dd413250f18e6b716a49f50f28fc7
#
_entry.id   665dd413250f18e6b716a49f50f28fc7
#
_cell.length_a   1.000
_cell.length_b   1.000
_cell.length_c   1.000
_cell.angle_alpha   90.00
_cell.angle_beta   90.00
_cell.angle_gamma   90.00
#
_symmetry.space_group_name_H-M   'P 1'
#
loop_
_entity.id
_entity.type
_entity.pdbx_description
1 polymer ?
#
loop_
_entity_poly.entity_id
_entity_poly.type
_entity_poly.pdbx_seq_one_letter_code
_entity_poly.pdbx_strand_id
1 'polypeptide(L)'
;MNPVRHAIAKQVRALTGAGDGAIDLTRPAGDDGLFGPGSVSWRVHADFSSMMIGGTAALLVQMLHPGALAGVWDHSDFRRDMLGRLKRTAQFIAATTYGSTAEAERLIGRVRAIHDRVHGVLPDGVRYDANDPH
;
A
#
# COMPACT_ATOMS: atom_id res chain seq x y z
N MET A 1 12.21 5.09 28.55
CA MET A 1 11.68 4.62 27.24
C MET A 1 12.68 3.65 26.66
N ASN A 2 12.28 2.45 26.24
CA ASN A 2 13.20 1.39 25.80
C ASN A 2 13.86 1.80 24.47
N PRO A 3 15.21 1.89 24.38
CA PRO A 3 15.93 2.33 23.18
C PRO A 3 15.66 1.44 21.95
N VAL A 4 15.42 0.15 22.17
CA VAL A 4 15.09 -0.80 21.08
C VAL A 4 13.73 -0.45 20.46
N ARG A 5 12.71 -0.15 21.29
CA ARG A 5 11.40 0.27 20.78
C ARG A 5 11.49 1.57 20.00
N HIS A 6 12.35 2.50 20.43
CA HIS A 6 12.56 3.76 19.72
C HIS A 6 13.23 3.55 18.37
N ALA A 7 14.25 2.68 18.29
CA ALA A 7 14.94 2.34 17.05
C ALA A 7 13.99 1.65 16.05
N ILE A 8 13.19 0.66 16.52
CA ILE A 8 12.18 -0.01 15.70
C ILE A 8 11.14 0.99 15.18
N ALA A 9 10.59 1.83 16.06
CA ALA A 9 9.62 2.85 15.68
C ALA A 9 10.18 3.84 14.65
N LYS A 10 11.46 4.22 14.77
CA LYS A 10 12.15 5.06 13.78
C LYS A 10 12.26 4.37 12.43
N GLN A 11 12.63 3.09 12.39
CA GLN A 11 12.72 2.34 11.13
C GLN A 11 11.35 2.13 10.49
N VAL A 12 10.33 1.80 11.27
CA VAL A 12 8.95 1.67 10.78
C VAL A 12 8.47 2.99 10.18
N ARG A 13 8.69 4.13 10.85
CA ARG A 13 8.36 5.45 10.32
C ARG A 13 9.12 5.76 9.02
N ALA A 14 10.40 5.39 8.93
CA ALA A 14 11.19 5.57 7.72
C ALA A 14 10.67 4.71 6.55
N LEU A 15 10.17 3.51 6.83
CA LEU A 15 9.55 2.62 5.83
C LEU A 15 8.17 3.11 5.39
N THR A 16 7.36 3.61 6.31
CA THR A 16 6.01 4.11 6.02
C THR A 16 6.01 5.54 5.48
N GLY A 17 7.16 6.21 5.42
CA GLY A 17 7.26 7.59 4.96
C GLY A 17 6.71 8.62 5.96
N ALA A 18 6.47 8.23 7.20
CA ALA A 18 5.99 9.12 8.26
C ALA A 18 7.12 10.03 8.78
N GLY A 19 7.75 10.82 7.92
CA GLY A 19 8.88 11.65 8.33
C GLY A 19 9.13 12.85 7.43
N ASP A 20 9.23 12.64 6.12
CA ASP A 20 9.56 13.73 5.18
C ASP A 20 8.46 13.84 4.11
N GLY A 21 7.64 14.87 4.19
CA GLY A 21 6.49 15.06 3.30
C GLY A 21 5.35 14.06 3.56
N ALA A 22 5.31 13.53 4.77
CA ALA A 22 4.31 12.56 5.20
C ALA A 22 2.90 13.14 5.06
N ILE A 23 1.99 12.29 4.63
CA ILE A 23 0.57 12.54 4.63
C ILE A 23 0.17 12.98 6.04
N ASP A 24 -0.44 14.15 6.16
CA ASP A 24 -0.95 14.63 7.43
C ASP A 24 -2.20 13.83 7.80
N LEU A 25 -2.01 12.80 8.61
CA LEU A 25 -3.09 11.93 9.06
C LEU A 25 -4.01 12.60 10.11
N THR A 26 -3.75 13.85 10.46
CA THR A 26 -4.51 14.60 11.47
C THR A 26 -5.43 15.65 10.87
N ARG A 27 -5.40 15.85 9.57
CA ARG A 27 -6.15 16.91 8.88
C ARG A 27 -7.01 16.39 7.73
N PRO A 28 -8.16 17.00 7.50
CA PRO A 28 -8.81 17.99 8.36
C PRO A 28 -9.30 17.36 9.67
N ALA A 29 -9.32 18.15 10.74
CA ALA A 29 -9.81 17.70 12.04
C ALA A 29 -11.28 17.27 11.92
N GLY A 30 -11.60 16.07 12.43
CA GLY A 30 -12.95 15.51 12.39
C GLY A 30 -13.28 14.71 11.13
N ASP A 31 -12.34 14.53 10.20
CA ASP A 31 -12.48 13.58 9.10
C ASP A 31 -11.87 12.23 9.53
N ASP A 32 -12.72 11.26 9.77
CA ASP A 32 -12.34 9.91 10.19
C ASP A 32 -11.80 9.05 9.03
N GLY A 33 -11.68 9.60 7.84
CA GLY A 33 -11.24 8.89 6.64
C GLY A 33 -12.24 7.86 6.13
N LEU A 34 -11.78 6.98 5.26
CA LEU A 34 -12.65 5.99 4.60
C LEU A 34 -13.23 4.95 5.56
N PHE A 35 -12.53 4.61 6.62
CA PHE A 35 -12.91 3.50 7.51
C PHE A 35 -13.27 3.95 8.92
N GLY A 36 -12.67 5.01 9.41
CA GLY A 36 -12.81 5.50 10.77
C GLY A 36 -12.09 4.66 11.85
N PRO A 37 -11.80 5.28 13.01
CA PRO A 37 -10.96 4.69 14.06
C PRO A 37 -11.60 3.47 14.75
N GLY A 38 -12.92 3.28 14.65
CA GLY A 38 -13.64 2.13 15.20
C GLY A 38 -13.62 0.89 14.31
N SER A 39 -13.10 0.97 13.10
CA SER A 39 -13.14 -0.10 12.12
C SER A 39 -12.16 -1.24 12.41
N VAL A 40 -12.44 -2.42 11.86
CA VAL A 40 -11.51 -3.55 11.89
C VAL A 40 -10.23 -3.21 11.12
N SER A 41 -10.35 -2.47 10.01
CA SER A 41 -9.20 -2.02 9.22
C SER A 41 -8.19 -1.24 10.08
N TRP A 42 -8.67 -0.24 10.85
CA TRP A 42 -7.81 0.52 11.75
C TRP A 42 -7.11 -0.37 12.79
N ARG A 43 -7.85 -1.29 13.40
CA ARG A 43 -7.29 -2.17 14.45
C ARG A 43 -6.23 -3.12 13.92
N VAL A 44 -6.46 -3.72 12.75
CA VAL A 44 -5.51 -4.65 12.12
C VAL A 44 -4.23 -3.92 11.73
N HIS A 45 -4.35 -2.75 11.08
CA HIS A 45 -3.17 -2.00 10.63
C HIS A 45 -2.44 -1.29 11.78
N ALA A 46 -3.09 -1.02 12.93
CA ALA A 46 -2.45 -0.48 14.12
C ALA A 46 -1.60 -1.52 14.85
N ASP A 47 -1.90 -2.81 14.71
CA ASP A 47 -1.05 -3.88 15.23
C ASP A 47 0.03 -4.24 14.21
N PHE A 48 1.29 -3.93 14.57
CA PHE A 48 2.43 -4.15 13.66
C PHE A 48 2.56 -5.60 13.22
N SER A 49 2.34 -6.56 14.12
CA SER A 49 2.48 -7.98 13.80
C SER A 49 1.40 -8.43 12.82
N SER A 50 0.15 -8.06 13.08
CA SER A 50 -0.98 -8.37 12.19
C SER A 50 -0.79 -7.74 10.81
N MET A 51 -0.36 -6.48 10.76
CA MET A 51 -0.07 -5.78 9.50
C MET A 51 1.05 -6.48 8.72
N MET A 52 2.14 -6.88 9.37
CA MET A 52 3.27 -7.53 8.70
C MET A 52 2.91 -8.92 8.18
N ILE A 53 2.19 -9.71 8.98
CA ILE A 53 1.73 -11.04 8.57
C ILE A 53 0.74 -10.92 7.41
N GLY A 54 -0.27 -10.08 7.54
CA GLY A 54 -1.27 -9.87 6.50
C GLY A 54 -0.68 -9.31 5.21
N GLY A 55 0.21 -8.32 5.30
CA GLY A 55 0.91 -7.75 4.15
C GLY A 55 1.80 -8.74 3.43
N THR A 56 2.55 -9.57 4.17
CA THR A 56 3.37 -10.63 3.57
C THR A 56 2.49 -11.69 2.90
N ALA A 57 1.43 -12.13 3.56
CA ALA A 57 0.48 -13.08 3.00
C ALA A 57 -0.17 -12.54 1.71
N ALA A 58 -0.59 -11.28 1.71
CA ALA A 58 -1.17 -10.62 0.53
C ALA A 58 -0.20 -10.60 -0.66
N LEU A 59 1.08 -10.30 -0.42
CA LEU A 59 2.11 -10.33 -1.46
C LEU A 59 2.31 -11.73 -2.04
N LEU A 60 2.30 -12.76 -1.20
CA LEU A 60 2.42 -14.16 -1.66
C LEU A 60 1.20 -14.60 -2.45
N VAL A 61 -0.01 -14.28 -1.99
CA VAL A 61 -1.26 -14.60 -2.69
C VAL A 61 -1.33 -13.88 -4.03
N GLN A 62 -0.90 -12.63 -4.11
CA GLN A 62 -0.81 -11.88 -5.37
C GLN A 62 0.04 -12.62 -6.43
N MET A 63 1.11 -13.29 -6.01
CA MET A 63 1.99 -14.04 -6.93
C MET A 63 1.34 -15.30 -7.51
N LEU A 64 0.23 -15.77 -6.93
CA LEU A 64 -0.52 -16.92 -7.46
C LEU A 64 -1.46 -16.55 -8.61
N HIS A 65 -1.73 -15.26 -8.81
CA HIS A 65 -2.56 -14.79 -9.92
C HIS A 65 -1.68 -14.41 -11.12
N PRO A 66 -1.77 -15.12 -12.26
CA PRO A 66 -0.85 -14.91 -13.39
C PRO A 66 -0.82 -13.47 -13.91
N GLY A 67 -1.99 -12.83 -14.06
CA GLY A 67 -2.09 -11.45 -14.52
C GLY A 67 -1.48 -10.45 -13.54
N ALA A 68 -1.70 -10.62 -12.23
CA ALA A 68 -1.10 -9.77 -11.22
C ALA A 68 0.43 -9.94 -11.17
N LEU A 69 0.91 -11.17 -11.29
CA LEU A 69 2.34 -11.46 -11.38
C LEU A 69 2.96 -10.80 -12.62
N ALA A 70 2.35 -10.96 -13.78
CA ALA A 70 2.82 -10.36 -15.02
C ALA A 70 2.81 -8.82 -14.94
N GLY A 71 1.73 -8.22 -14.46
CA GLY A 71 1.64 -6.78 -14.26
C GLY A 71 2.75 -6.22 -13.37
N VAL A 72 3.06 -6.92 -12.28
CA VAL A 72 4.19 -6.54 -11.42
C VAL A 72 5.52 -6.74 -12.12
N TRP A 73 5.69 -7.83 -12.84
CA TRP A 73 6.94 -8.18 -13.51
C TRP A 73 7.30 -7.22 -14.64
N ASP A 74 6.31 -6.87 -15.45
CA ASP A 74 6.50 -6.09 -16.68
C ASP A 74 6.51 -4.57 -16.41
N HIS A 75 5.72 -4.11 -15.43
CA HIS A 75 5.46 -2.69 -15.22
C HIS A 75 6.02 -2.12 -13.91
N SER A 76 6.60 -2.94 -13.03
CA SER A 76 7.14 -2.46 -11.76
C SER A 76 8.67 -2.47 -11.74
N ASP A 77 9.25 -1.40 -11.19
CA ASP A 77 10.70 -1.29 -10.96
C ASP A 77 11.20 -2.09 -9.74
N PHE A 78 10.42 -3.07 -9.24
CA PHE A 78 10.74 -3.77 -7.99
C PHE A 78 12.14 -4.42 -7.99
N ARG A 79 12.65 -4.82 -9.16
CA ARG A 79 13.99 -5.39 -9.30
C ARG A 79 15.11 -4.37 -9.10
N ARG A 80 14.85 -3.10 -9.41
CA ARG A 80 15.80 -1.99 -9.28
C ARG A 80 15.63 -1.25 -7.97
N ASP A 81 14.38 -1.10 -7.50
CA ASP A 81 14.01 -0.30 -6.34
C ASP A 81 12.93 -1.01 -5.48
N MET A 82 13.31 -2.15 -4.90
CA MET A 82 12.42 -2.93 -4.03
C MET A 82 11.97 -2.13 -2.81
N LEU A 83 12.89 -1.39 -2.18
CA LEU A 83 12.57 -0.58 -0.99
C LEU A 83 11.66 0.59 -1.33
N GLY A 84 11.88 1.25 -2.46
CA GLY A 84 11.00 2.33 -2.91
C GLY A 84 9.59 1.83 -3.21
N ARG A 85 9.47 0.65 -3.82
CA ARG A 85 8.17 0.02 -4.02
C ARG A 85 7.47 -0.29 -2.69
N LEU A 86 8.19 -0.89 -1.74
CA LEU A 86 7.67 -1.18 -0.41
C LEU A 86 7.19 0.09 0.29
N LYS A 87 7.99 1.15 0.24
CA LYS A 87 7.64 2.47 0.81
C LYS A 87 6.36 3.04 0.17
N ARG A 88 6.25 3.03 -1.16
CA ARG A 88 5.06 3.53 -1.86
C ARG A 88 3.81 2.74 -1.49
N THR A 89 3.92 1.42 -1.39
CA THR A 89 2.81 0.55 -0.95
C THR A 89 2.42 0.85 0.49
N ALA A 90 3.39 0.95 1.40
CA ALA A 90 3.14 1.28 2.80
C ALA A 90 2.50 2.67 2.97
N GLN A 91 2.94 3.66 2.20
CA GLN A 91 2.35 5.01 2.17
C GLN A 91 0.91 4.98 1.66
N PHE A 92 0.64 4.23 0.61
CA PHE A 92 -0.72 4.06 0.09
C PHE A 92 -1.65 3.44 1.15
N ILE A 93 -1.22 2.35 1.78
CA ILE A 93 -1.99 1.68 2.84
C ILE A 93 -2.21 2.62 4.03
N ALA A 94 -1.16 3.33 4.48
CA ALA A 94 -1.29 4.28 5.59
C ALA A 94 -2.28 5.40 5.28
N ALA A 95 -2.22 5.98 4.08
CA ALA A 95 -3.09 7.06 3.67
C ALA A 95 -4.54 6.62 3.49
N THR A 96 -4.78 5.46 2.89
CA THR A 96 -6.14 4.93 2.70
C THR A 96 -6.75 4.41 3.98
N THR A 97 -5.93 4.01 4.97
CA THR A 97 -6.40 3.54 6.27
C THR A 97 -6.64 4.68 7.25
N TYR A 98 -5.69 5.62 7.35
CA TYR A 98 -5.65 6.63 8.42
C TYR A 98 -5.78 8.07 7.91
N GLY A 99 -5.63 8.30 6.62
CA GLY A 99 -5.72 9.64 6.02
C GLY A 99 -7.14 10.15 5.94
N SER A 100 -7.29 11.44 5.70
CA SER A 100 -8.60 12.03 5.39
C SER A 100 -9.22 11.41 4.15
N THR A 101 -10.53 11.48 4.05
CA THR A 101 -11.28 10.99 2.88
C THR A 101 -10.72 11.57 1.58
N ALA A 102 -10.50 12.89 1.54
CA ALA A 102 -9.96 13.57 0.37
C ALA A 102 -8.56 13.08 -0.04
N GLU A 103 -7.68 12.85 0.94
CA GLU A 103 -6.31 12.36 0.67
C GLU A 103 -6.33 10.91 0.19
N ALA A 104 -7.16 10.07 0.79
CA ALA A 104 -7.34 8.68 0.37
C ALA A 104 -7.87 8.60 -1.07
N GLU A 105 -8.91 9.35 -1.40
CA GLU A 105 -9.50 9.41 -2.75
C GLU A 105 -8.50 9.92 -3.80
N ARG A 106 -7.74 10.96 -3.45
CA ARG A 106 -6.67 11.48 -4.32
C ARG A 106 -5.64 10.41 -4.66
N LEU A 107 -5.21 9.64 -3.67
CA LEU A 107 -4.23 8.56 -3.87
C LEU A 107 -4.81 7.38 -4.63
N ILE A 108 -6.05 6.99 -4.36
CA ILE A 108 -6.77 5.97 -5.12
C ILE A 108 -6.87 6.36 -6.59
N GLY A 109 -7.26 7.59 -6.88
CA GLY A 109 -7.32 8.13 -8.24
C GLY A 109 -5.96 8.09 -8.95
N ARG A 110 -4.89 8.43 -8.22
CA ARG A 110 -3.52 8.34 -8.76
C ARG A 110 -3.11 6.90 -9.08
N VAL A 111 -3.42 5.95 -8.21
CA VAL A 111 -3.10 4.54 -8.44
C VAL A 111 -3.90 3.98 -9.60
N ARG A 112 -5.19 4.31 -9.72
CA ARG A 112 -6.02 3.95 -10.89
C ARG A 112 -5.40 4.45 -12.19
N ALA A 113 -5.00 5.72 -12.26
CA ALA A 113 -4.36 6.28 -13.45
C ALA A 113 -3.02 5.60 -13.80
N ILE A 114 -2.33 5.00 -12.83
CA ILE A 114 -1.16 4.14 -13.09
C ILE A 114 -1.62 2.79 -13.66
N HIS A 115 -2.64 2.18 -13.08
CA HIS A 115 -3.18 0.89 -13.48
C HIS A 115 -3.75 0.92 -14.91
N ASP A 116 -4.29 2.04 -15.38
CA ASP A 116 -4.76 2.22 -16.77
C ASP A 116 -3.68 1.87 -17.82
N ARG A 117 -2.42 1.86 -17.42
CA ARG A 117 -1.28 1.53 -18.28
C ARG A 117 -0.68 0.15 -18.00
N VAL A 118 -1.25 -0.59 -17.04
CA VAL A 118 -0.76 -1.92 -16.64
C VAL A 118 -1.63 -2.99 -17.27
N HIS A 119 -1.32 -3.35 -18.49
CA HIS A 119 -2.00 -4.38 -19.28
C HIS A 119 -1.00 -5.09 -20.18
N GLY A 120 -1.33 -6.28 -20.63
CA GLY A 120 -0.46 -7.05 -21.52
C GLY A 120 -1.05 -8.39 -21.91
N VAL A 121 -0.19 -9.30 -22.36
CA VAL A 121 -0.57 -10.65 -22.78
C VAL A 121 0.34 -11.66 -22.08
N LEU A 122 -0.25 -12.66 -21.45
CA LEU A 122 0.47 -13.77 -20.83
C LEU A 122 1.08 -14.70 -21.88
N PRO A 123 2.05 -15.56 -21.53
CA PRO A 123 2.66 -16.51 -22.46
C PRO A 123 1.69 -17.47 -23.14
N ASP A 124 0.55 -17.74 -22.52
CA ASP A 124 -0.54 -18.57 -23.05
C ASP A 124 -1.51 -17.81 -23.98
N GLY A 125 -1.27 -16.52 -24.20
CA GLY A 125 -2.10 -15.67 -25.06
C GLY A 125 -3.27 -14.99 -24.33
N VAL A 126 -3.47 -15.24 -23.04
CA VAL A 126 -4.53 -14.57 -22.25
C VAL A 126 -4.13 -13.13 -21.98
N ARG A 127 -5.05 -12.19 -22.20
CA ARG A 127 -4.84 -10.77 -21.87
C ARG A 127 -5.03 -10.54 -20.37
N TYR A 128 -4.26 -9.62 -19.82
CA TYR A 128 -4.46 -9.11 -18.48
C TYR A 128 -4.54 -7.58 -18.47
N ASP A 129 -5.33 -7.05 -17.56
CA ASP A 129 -5.47 -5.61 -17.28
C ASP A 129 -5.60 -5.44 -15.76
N ALA A 130 -4.86 -4.48 -15.19
CA ALA A 130 -4.88 -4.27 -13.75
C ALA A 130 -6.21 -3.66 -13.24
N ASN A 131 -7.08 -3.21 -14.12
CA ASN A 131 -8.42 -2.72 -13.79
C ASN A 131 -9.52 -3.77 -14.00
N ASP A 132 -9.19 -4.96 -14.52
CA ASP A 132 -10.17 -6.04 -14.63
C ASP A 132 -10.64 -6.49 -13.24
N PRO A 133 -11.94 -6.70 -13.03
CA PRO A 133 -12.44 -7.29 -11.81
C PRO A 133 -11.99 -8.76 -11.72
N HIS A 134 -11.37 -9.11 -10.60
CA HIS A 134 -10.87 -10.47 -10.31
C HIS A 134 -11.78 -11.18 -9.33
#